data_906e614edc20185b51d69d8d6fa3e9bf
#
_entry.id   906e614edc20185b51d69d8d6fa3e9bf
#
_cell.length_a   1.000
_cell.length_b   1.000
_cell.length_c   1.000
_cell.angle_alpha   90.00
_cell.angle_beta   90.00
_cell.angle_gamma   90.00
#
_symmetry.space_group_name_H-M   'P 1'
#
loop_
_entity.id
_entity.type
_entity.pdbx_description
1 polymer ?
#
loop_
_entity_poly.entity_id
_entity_poly.type
_entity_poly.pdbx_seq_one_letter_code
_entity_poly.pdbx_strand_id
1 'polypeptide(L)'
;MVDSGRTFLTGGSGFIGNVVISSATRPVRALVHKTPLTSTDVEVVLGNLLDSKSPILSWLSNIDSILHLARPAAATDRQRHRIAKQTALSAKRLLKAREVAKIPAIAVHGSLSYGHRGDDLVYPHDPISPIGYAEAYAIGEAPWRETIQENVTLVRAPWVLGAGSWFDLLYMGESVPVFEDGLMWMSIVDVNAFANWLWELIEKPPGGVLHPPLLRRCRQIEFANIISEIRSIPVERWDEKRLKNFLGKQGAASVLASLRIDDGREKLSESEENDDVLRSVIQSILRS
;
A
#
# COMPACT_ATOMS: atom_id res chain seq x y z
N MET A 1 29.60 -17.03 -3.32
CA MET A 1 28.22 -16.65 -2.95
C MET A 1 28.29 -15.16 -2.69
N VAL A 2 27.59 -14.35 -3.47
CA VAL A 2 27.43 -12.93 -3.17
C VAL A 2 26.65 -12.90 -1.86
N ASP A 3 27.23 -12.28 -0.82
CA ASP A 3 26.57 -12.08 0.46
C ASP A 3 25.29 -11.28 0.16
N SER A 4 24.13 -11.96 0.15
CA SER A 4 22.86 -11.30 -0.11
C SER A 4 22.60 -10.38 1.07
N GLY A 5 22.76 -9.08 0.86
CA GLY A 5 22.63 -8.09 1.91
C GLY A 5 21.28 -8.18 2.65
N ARG A 6 21.22 -7.63 3.85
CA ARG A 6 20.05 -7.71 4.74
C ARG A 6 19.16 -6.49 4.62
N THR A 7 17.84 -6.71 4.54
CA THR A 7 16.82 -5.63 4.50
C THR A 7 16.25 -5.36 5.88
N PHE A 8 16.20 -4.08 6.28
CA PHE A 8 15.44 -3.63 7.46
C PHE A 8 14.00 -3.36 7.06
N LEU A 9 13.07 -4.14 7.61
CA LEU A 9 11.65 -4.05 7.32
C LEU A 9 10.88 -3.44 8.49
N THR A 10 10.03 -2.45 8.22
CA THR A 10 9.05 -1.95 9.16
C THR A 10 7.64 -2.24 8.68
N GLY A 11 6.72 -2.57 9.59
CA GLY A 11 5.36 -2.94 9.23
C GLY A 11 5.19 -4.39 8.77
N GLY A 12 6.14 -5.27 9.11
CA GLY A 12 6.12 -6.68 8.76
C GLY A 12 4.90 -7.45 9.26
N SER A 13 4.26 -7.06 10.35
CA SER A 13 3.03 -7.68 10.86
C SER A 13 1.73 -7.15 10.20
N GLY A 14 1.84 -6.23 9.24
CA GLY A 14 0.69 -5.71 8.48
C GLY A 14 0.33 -6.60 7.29
N PHE A 15 -0.80 -6.31 6.63
CA PHE A 15 -1.29 -7.05 5.47
C PHE A 15 -0.21 -7.25 4.38
N ILE A 16 0.36 -6.17 3.85
CA ILE A 16 1.42 -6.25 2.84
C ILE A 16 2.70 -6.84 3.43
N GLY A 17 3.04 -6.46 4.67
CA GLY A 17 4.28 -6.88 5.33
C GLY A 17 4.39 -8.39 5.55
N ASN A 18 3.29 -9.06 5.88
CA ASN A 18 3.25 -10.52 6.02
C ASN A 18 3.57 -11.21 4.69
N VAL A 19 3.01 -10.73 3.58
CA VAL A 19 3.28 -11.29 2.24
C VAL A 19 4.72 -11.02 1.81
N VAL A 20 5.23 -9.80 2.07
CA VAL A 20 6.65 -9.45 1.81
C VAL A 20 7.60 -10.37 2.57
N ILE A 21 7.30 -10.68 3.85
CA ILE A 21 8.12 -11.61 4.63
C ILE A 21 8.06 -13.03 4.04
N SER A 22 6.85 -13.49 3.69
CA SER A 22 6.65 -14.86 3.16
C SER A 22 7.30 -15.08 1.79
N SER A 23 7.49 -14.01 1.01
CA SER A 23 8.14 -14.03 -0.30
C SER A 23 9.60 -13.54 -0.27
N ALA A 24 10.22 -13.45 0.92
CA ALA A 24 11.54 -12.86 1.06
C ALA A 24 12.60 -13.61 0.25
N THR A 25 13.33 -12.87 -0.59
CA THR A 25 14.44 -13.38 -1.42
C THR A 25 15.81 -13.20 -0.77
N ARG A 26 15.85 -12.51 0.39
CA ARG A 26 17.08 -12.18 1.13
C ARG A 26 16.79 -12.08 2.63
N PRO A 27 17.81 -12.11 3.49
CA PRO A 27 17.64 -11.98 4.93
C PRO A 27 16.91 -10.69 5.32
N VAL A 28 15.98 -10.79 6.27
CA VAL A 28 15.17 -9.69 6.77
C VAL A 28 15.43 -9.46 8.25
N ARG A 29 15.62 -8.21 8.65
CA ARG A 29 15.48 -7.75 10.03
C ARG A 29 14.22 -6.93 10.14
N ALA A 30 13.22 -7.42 10.87
CA ALA A 30 11.93 -6.76 11.01
C ALA A 30 11.78 -6.04 12.35
N LEU A 31 11.34 -4.77 12.27
CA LEU A 31 10.95 -4.02 13.47
C LEU A 31 9.56 -4.42 13.92
N VAL A 32 9.47 -4.93 15.14
CA VAL A 32 8.22 -5.34 15.81
C VAL A 32 7.95 -4.42 16.99
N HIS A 33 6.73 -3.88 17.08
CA HIS A 33 6.30 -3.08 18.21
C HIS A 33 5.40 -3.86 19.17
N LYS A 34 4.17 -4.17 18.75
CA LYS A 34 3.17 -4.85 19.59
C LYS A 34 2.69 -6.17 19.00
N THR A 35 2.47 -6.18 17.70
CA THR A 35 1.95 -7.36 16.99
C THR A 35 3.12 -8.23 16.55
N PRO A 36 3.23 -9.48 17.04
CA PRO A 36 4.28 -10.39 16.63
C PRO A 36 4.17 -10.73 15.14
N LEU A 37 5.26 -11.22 14.57
CA LEU A 37 5.26 -11.77 13.21
C LEU A 37 4.73 -13.20 13.23
N THR A 38 4.15 -13.63 12.12
CA THR A 38 3.73 -15.02 11.91
C THR A 38 4.89 -15.92 11.47
N SER A 39 5.92 -15.34 10.82
CA SER A 39 7.12 -16.05 10.36
C SER A 39 8.20 -16.10 11.45
N THR A 40 8.90 -17.23 11.55
CA THR A 40 10.05 -17.46 12.46
C THR A 40 11.41 -17.21 11.78
N ASP A 41 11.46 -17.13 10.46
CA ASP A 41 12.71 -17.04 9.68
C ASP A 41 13.19 -15.60 9.46
N VAL A 42 12.91 -14.73 10.45
CA VAL A 42 13.19 -13.30 10.38
C VAL A 42 13.90 -12.87 11.66
N GLU A 43 14.96 -12.09 11.53
CA GLU A 43 15.57 -11.43 12.68
C GLU A 43 14.64 -10.35 13.22
N VAL A 44 14.24 -10.44 14.48
CA VAL A 44 13.33 -9.50 15.12
C VAL A 44 14.06 -8.47 15.96
N VAL A 45 13.76 -7.20 15.72
CA VAL A 45 14.14 -6.09 16.59
C VAL A 45 12.89 -5.54 17.25
N LEU A 46 12.87 -5.53 18.58
CA LEU A 46 11.77 -4.94 19.34
C LEU A 46 11.96 -3.43 19.47
N GLY A 47 10.94 -2.66 19.10
CA GLY A 47 11.00 -1.20 19.22
C GLY A 47 9.77 -0.48 18.67
N ASN A 48 9.77 0.84 18.84
CA ASN A 48 8.70 1.71 18.37
C ASN A 48 9.28 2.91 17.60
N LEU A 49 9.04 2.99 16.29
CA LEU A 49 9.48 4.11 15.47
C LEU A 49 8.94 5.47 15.96
N LEU A 50 7.78 5.50 16.62
CA LEU A 50 7.19 6.75 17.13
C LEU A 50 7.88 7.25 18.39
N ASP A 51 8.61 6.40 19.11
CA ASP A 51 9.40 6.82 20.27
C ASP A 51 10.65 7.60 19.83
N SER A 52 10.78 8.83 20.30
CA SER A 52 11.90 9.71 19.98
C SER A 52 13.27 9.18 20.45
N LYS A 53 13.28 8.30 21.45
CA LYS A 53 14.48 7.69 22.03
C LYS A 53 14.91 6.39 21.34
N SER A 54 14.15 5.92 20.35
CA SER A 54 14.46 4.68 19.64
C SER A 54 15.83 4.74 18.97
N PRO A 55 16.68 3.71 19.15
CA PRO A 55 18.07 3.68 18.65
C PRO A 55 18.10 3.25 17.18
N ILE A 56 17.47 4.01 16.28
CA ILE A 56 17.26 3.65 14.87
C ILE A 56 18.58 3.30 14.18
N LEU A 57 19.65 4.05 14.43
CA LEU A 57 20.92 3.81 13.79
C LEU A 57 21.52 2.44 14.18
N SER A 58 21.34 2.00 15.43
CA SER A 58 21.78 0.66 15.84
C SER A 58 20.97 -0.45 15.20
N TRP A 59 19.68 -0.21 14.92
CA TRP A 59 18.83 -1.16 14.18
C TRP A 59 19.29 -1.36 12.73
N LEU A 60 19.97 -0.34 12.16
CA LEU A 60 20.51 -0.38 10.80
C LEU A 60 21.94 -0.92 10.71
N SER A 61 22.53 -1.42 11.80
CA SER A 61 23.86 -2.06 11.75
C SER A 61 23.79 -3.32 10.90
N ASN A 62 24.69 -3.44 9.92
CA ASN A 62 24.74 -4.56 8.94
C ASN A 62 23.43 -4.70 8.13
N ILE A 63 22.83 -3.58 7.78
CA ILE A 63 21.68 -3.47 6.90
C ILE A 63 22.12 -2.79 5.60
N ASP A 64 21.63 -3.28 4.46
CA ASP A 64 21.96 -2.78 3.12
C ASP A 64 20.82 -2.01 2.48
N SER A 65 19.60 -2.18 2.99
CA SER A 65 18.41 -1.51 2.46
C SER A 65 17.30 -1.37 3.50
N ILE A 66 16.41 -0.40 3.30
CA ILE A 66 15.22 -0.21 4.13
C ILE A 66 13.97 -0.39 3.27
N LEU A 67 13.03 -1.22 3.76
CA LEU A 67 11.66 -1.28 3.24
C LEU A 67 10.68 -0.81 4.34
N HIS A 68 10.10 0.37 4.13
CA HIS A 68 9.20 0.99 5.09
C HIS A 68 7.73 0.81 4.68
N LEU A 69 7.04 -0.13 5.34
CA LEU A 69 5.60 -0.42 5.15
C LEU A 69 4.76 0.01 6.36
N ALA A 70 5.42 0.47 7.44
CA ALA A 70 4.72 0.75 8.69
C ALA A 70 3.79 1.95 8.58
N ARG A 71 2.52 1.71 8.83
CA ARG A 71 1.49 2.74 8.95
C ARG A 71 0.72 2.52 10.25
N PRO A 72 0.82 3.43 11.22
CA PRO A 72 0.10 3.30 12.48
C PRO A 72 -1.41 3.29 12.27
N ALA A 73 -2.10 2.34 12.90
CA ALA A 73 -3.55 2.30 12.91
C ALA A 73 -4.14 3.41 13.80
N ALA A 74 -5.31 3.91 13.41
CA ALA A 74 -6.07 4.88 14.19
C ALA A 74 -7.58 4.62 14.04
N ALA A 75 -8.29 4.63 15.15
CA ALA A 75 -9.73 4.38 15.17
C ALA A 75 -10.55 5.59 14.73
N THR A 76 -10.05 6.82 14.95
CA THR A 76 -10.76 8.06 14.62
C THR A 76 -9.90 9.01 13.78
N ASP A 77 -10.53 9.92 13.04
CA ASP A 77 -9.84 10.90 12.21
C ASP A 77 -8.93 11.83 13.04
N ARG A 78 -9.42 12.27 14.21
CA ARG A 78 -8.61 13.08 15.13
C ARG A 78 -7.35 12.33 15.61
N GLN A 79 -7.47 11.06 15.92
CA GLN A 79 -6.34 10.22 16.29
C GLN A 79 -5.40 10.01 15.11
N ARG A 80 -5.94 9.79 13.91
CA ARG A 80 -5.19 9.62 12.67
C ARG A 80 -4.32 10.84 12.36
N HIS A 81 -4.87 12.05 12.45
CA HIS A 81 -4.11 13.30 12.25
C HIS A 81 -3.04 13.52 13.33
N ARG A 82 -3.33 13.20 14.61
CA ARG A 82 -2.33 13.28 15.69
C ARG A 82 -1.15 12.33 15.44
N ILE A 83 -1.44 11.08 15.06
CA ILE A 83 -0.43 10.07 14.77
C ILE A 83 0.34 10.43 13.50
N ALA A 84 -0.28 11.03 12.49
CA ALA A 84 0.37 11.42 11.25
C ALA A 84 1.56 12.37 11.47
N LYS A 85 1.44 13.33 12.39
CA LYS A 85 2.56 14.22 12.78
C LYS A 85 3.71 13.44 13.42
N GLN A 86 3.41 12.47 14.28
CA GLN A 86 4.43 11.60 14.87
C GLN A 86 5.07 10.70 13.84
N THR A 87 4.29 10.19 12.88
CA THR A 87 4.79 9.40 11.74
C THR A 87 5.75 10.22 10.88
N ALA A 88 5.42 11.48 10.59
CA ALA A 88 6.33 12.36 9.85
C ALA A 88 7.67 12.59 10.60
N LEU A 89 7.62 12.79 11.91
CA LEU A 89 8.84 12.91 12.72
C LEU A 89 9.66 11.62 12.74
N SER A 90 9.00 10.48 12.82
CA SER A 90 9.70 9.17 12.78
C SER A 90 10.30 8.90 11.40
N ALA A 91 9.61 9.26 10.32
CA ALA A 91 10.14 9.18 8.97
C ALA A 91 11.41 10.04 8.79
N LYS A 92 11.41 11.28 9.27
CA LYS A 92 12.61 12.15 9.26
C LYS A 92 13.79 11.51 9.99
N ARG A 93 13.55 10.89 11.15
CA ARG A 93 14.61 10.20 11.90
C ARG A 93 15.13 8.96 11.18
N LEU A 94 14.24 8.18 10.58
CA LEU A 94 14.62 6.99 9.78
C LEU A 94 15.44 7.40 8.56
N LEU A 95 15.02 8.44 7.84
CA LEU A 95 15.74 9.00 6.68
C LEU A 95 17.12 9.54 7.09
N LYS A 96 17.24 10.24 8.24
CA LYS A 96 18.53 10.69 8.75
C LYS A 96 19.44 9.51 9.11
N ALA A 97 18.92 8.47 9.75
CA ALA A 97 19.70 7.27 10.08
C ALA A 97 20.13 6.52 8.81
N ARG A 98 19.25 6.42 7.80
CA ARG A 98 19.52 5.89 6.47
C ARG A 98 20.67 6.64 5.78
N GLU A 99 20.68 7.98 5.84
CA GLU A 99 21.70 8.82 5.25
C GLU A 99 23.07 8.55 5.90
N VAL A 100 23.13 8.45 7.24
CA VAL A 100 24.35 8.11 7.98
C VAL A 100 24.86 6.71 7.60
N ALA A 101 23.95 5.74 7.47
CA ALA A 101 24.27 4.38 7.06
C ALA A 101 24.60 4.25 5.55
N LYS A 102 24.30 5.27 4.74
CA LYS A 102 24.49 5.32 3.28
C LYS A 102 23.79 4.17 2.53
N ILE A 103 22.60 3.80 2.97
CA ILE A 103 21.83 2.69 2.39
C ILE A 103 20.59 3.22 1.64
N PRO A 104 20.06 2.52 0.62
CA PRO A 104 18.82 2.88 -0.04
C PRO A 104 17.61 2.64 0.86
N ALA A 105 16.53 3.36 0.56
CA ALA A 105 15.26 3.18 1.24
C ALA A 105 14.08 3.24 0.27
N ILE A 106 13.14 2.33 0.47
CA ILE A 106 11.85 2.29 -0.22
C ILE A 106 10.76 2.49 0.82
N ALA A 107 9.87 3.45 0.61
CA ALA A 107 8.67 3.64 1.43
C ALA A 107 7.42 3.38 0.61
N VAL A 108 6.46 2.64 1.17
CA VAL A 108 5.17 2.38 0.53
C VAL A 108 4.09 3.23 1.17
N HIS A 109 3.45 4.05 0.35
CA HIS A 109 2.28 4.86 0.69
C HIS A 109 1.13 4.57 -0.26
N GLY A 110 -0.03 5.20 -0.07
CA GLY A 110 -1.20 4.99 -0.92
C GLY A 110 -1.33 6.02 -2.04
N SER A 111 -1.78 5.59 -3.21
CA SER A 111 -2.06 6.47 -4.36
C SER A 111 -3.21 7.45 -4.09
N LEU A 112 -4.03 7.22 -3.05
CA LEU A 112 -5.10 8.13 -2.65
C LEU A 112 -4.58 9.54 -2.29
N SER A 113 -3.26 9.71 -2.09
CA SER A 113 -2.62 11.02 -1.97
C SER A 113 -2.85 11.93 -3.18
N TYR A 114 -3.07 11.38 -4.38
CA TYR A 114 -3.41 12.17 -5.57
C TYR A 114 -4.82 12.79 -5.51
N GLY A 115 -5.72 12.23 -4.68
CA GLY A 115 -7.11 12.65 -4.60
C GLY A 115 -7.98 12.11 -5.73
N HIS A 116 -9.17 12.67 -5.89
CA HIS A 116 -10.08 12.30 -6.98
C HIS A 116 -9.62 12.93 -8.29
N ARG A 117 -9.46 12.12 -9.35
CA ARG A 117 -8.95 12.54 -10.67
C ARG A 117 -9.92 12.31 -11.83
N GLY A 118 -11.16 11.86 -11.53
CA GLY A 118 -12.15 11.58 -12.58
C GLY A 118 -11.62 10.53 -13.55
N ASP A 119 -11.52 10.87 -14.83
CA ASP A 119 -11.05 10.02 -15.91
C ASP A 119 -9.58 10.23 -16.27
N ASP A 120 -8.92 11.23 -15.67
CA ASP A 120 -7.53 11.55 -15.98
C ASP A 120 -6.60 10.40 -15.57
N LEU A 121 -5.64 10.09 -16.45
CA LEU A 121 -4.56 9.18 -16.12
C LEU A 121 -3.59 9.86 -15.15
N VAL A 122 -3.23 9.16 -14.09
CA VAL A 122 -2.41 9.70 -12.99
C VAL A 122 -0.98 9.17 -13.08
N TYR A 123 -0.04 10.08 -13.24
CA TYR A 123 1.39 9.78 -13.32
C TYR A 123 2.10 9.91 -11.97
N PRO A 124 3.27 9.25 -11.78
CA PRO A 124 4.02 9.30 -10.52
C PRO A 124 4.34 10.72 -10.03
N HIS A 125 4.58 11.65 -10.94
CA HIS A 125 4.98 13.04 -10.64
C HIS A 125 3.81 14.03 -10.55
N ASP A 126 2.58 13.56 -10.71
CA ASP A 126 1.41 14.43 -10.61
C ASP A 126 1.29 15.05 -9.23
N PRO A 127 0.76 16.28 -9.14
CA PRO A 127 0.55 16.94 -7.86
C PRO A 127 -0.44 16.17 -7.00
N ILE A 128 -0.20 16.17 -5.69
CA ILE A 128 -1.12 15.54 -4.73
C ILE A 128 -2.22 16.50 -4.28
N SER A 129 -3.42 15.95 -4.07
CA SER A 129 -4.58 16.62 -3.48
C SER A 129 -5.31 15.63 -2.58
N PRO A 130 -4.73 15.28 -1.41
CA PRO A 130 -5.19 14.17 -0.59
C PRO A 130 -6.65 14.32 -0.18
N ILE A 131 -7.40 13.21 -0.23
CA ILE A 131 -8.79 13.14 0.25
C ILE A 131 -8.97 11.91 1.15
N GLY A 132 -10.03 11.93 1.92
CA GLY A 132 -10.37 10.82 2.78
C GLY A 132 -9.26 10.49 3.77
N TYR A 133 -8.92 9.23 3.91
CA TYR A 133 -7.84 8.81 4.81
C TYR A 133 -6.47 9.40 4.43
N ALA A 134 -6.26 9.72 3.15
CA ALA A 134 -4.99 10.25 2.69
C ALA A 134 -4.69 11.66 3.20
N GLU A 135 -5.69 12.45 3.62
CA GLU A 135 -5.47 13.77 4.24
C GLU A 135 -4.48 13.68 5.42
N ALA A 136 -4.64 12.67 6.26
CA ALA A 136 -3.72 12.43 7.37
C ALA A 136 -2.44 11.70 6.92
N TYR A 137 -2.55 10.70 6.05
CA TYR A 137 -1.40 9.89 5.64
C TYR A 137 -0.39 10.66 4.81
N ALA A 138 -0.82 11.64 4.01
CA ALA A 138 0.07 12.52 3.25
C ALA A 138 0.99 13.38 4.16
N ILE A 139 0.59 13.64 5.41
CA ILE A 139 1.45 14.28 6.42
C ILE A 139 2.63 13.35 6.75
N GLY A 140 2.37 12.06 6.96
CA GLY A 140 3.41 11.06 7.21
C GLY A 140 4.30 10.77 5.99
N GLU A 141 3.75 10.92 4.78
CA GLU A 141 4.47 10.77 3.52
C GLU A 141 5.41 11.95 3.23
N ALA A 142 5.09 13.16 3.71
CA ALA A 142 5.81 14.38 3.34
C ALA A 142 7.34 14.27 3.46
N PRO A 143 7.94 13.73 4.54
CA PRO A 143 9.40 13.61 4.62
C PRO A 143 10.00 12.73 3.51
N TRP A 144 9.32 11.65 3.12
CA TRP A 144 9.76 10.79 2.03
C TRP A 144 9.73 11.54 0.70
N ARG A 145 8.64 12.25 0.41
CA ARG A 145 8.46 13.05 -0.80
C ARG A 145 9.48 14.18 -0.90
N GLU A 146 9.81 14.83 0.22
CA GLU A 146 10.78 15.92 0.30
C GLU A 146 12.23 15.43 0.15
N THR A 147 12.47 14.14 0.38
CA THR A 147 13.82 13.54 0.34
C THR A 147 14.02 12.65 -0.90
N ILE A 148 13.12 12.73 -1.91
CA ILE A 148 13.27 11.96 -3.15
C ILE A 148 14.57 12.35 -3.83
N GLN A 149 15.52 11.39 -3.87
CA GLN A 149 16.83 11.50 -4.49
C GLN A 149 17.22 10.11 -5.00
N GLU A 150 18.42 9.98 -5.59
CA GLU A 150 19.02 8.66 -5.77
C GLU A 150 18.98 7.87 -4.46
N ASN A 151 18.54 6.62 -4.54
CA ASN A 151 18.44 5.71 -3.41
C ASN A 151 17.28 5.98 -2.40
N VAL A 152 16.35 6.89 -2.69
CA VAL A 152 15.08 7.01 -1.95
C VAL A 152 13.93 6.89 -2.92
N THR A 153 13.16 5.80 -2.77
CA THR A 153 12.01 5.50 -3.62
C THR A 153 10.73 5.62 -2.80
N LEU A 154 9.76 6.36 -3.31
CA LEU A 154 8.42 6.45 -2.77
C LEU A 154 7.47 5.67 -3.69
N VAL A 155 6.92 4.57 -3.20
CA VAL A 155 5.91 3.80 -3.92
C VAL A 155 4.52 4.25 -3.49
N ARG A 156 3.67 4.63 -4.44
CA ARG A 156 2.25 4.93 -4.20
C ARG A 156 1.39 3.78 -4.72
N ALA A 157 1.08 2.87 -3.81
CA ALA A 157 0.25 1.70 -4.11
C ALA A 157 -1.23 2.07 -4.23
N PRO A 158 -1.93 1.58 -5.27
CA PRO A 158 -3.38 1.76 -5.41
C PRO A 158 -4.14 0.73 -4.55
N TRP A 159 -5.24 0.16 -5.06
CA TRP A 159 -5.99 -0.88 -4.37
C TRP A 159 -5.19 -2.18 -4.33
N VAL A 160 -4.54 -2.48 -3.20
CA VAL A 160 -3.80 -3.74 -3.00
C VAL A 160 -4.81 -4.83 -2.64
N LEU A 161 -4.99 -5.79 -3.54
CA LEU A 161 -5.96 -6.89 -3.46
C LEU A 161 -5.31 -8.12 -2.82
N GLY A 162 -5.97 -8.72 -1.83
CA GLY A 162 -5.55 -9.95 -1.16
C GLY A 162 -6.43 -10.26 0.05
N ALA A 163 -6.34 -11.45 0.61
CA ALA A 163 -7.03 -11.83 1.83
C ALA A 163 -6.58 -10.98 3.02
N GLY A 164 -7.49 -10.56 3.88
CA GLY A 164 -7.21 -9.64 4.99
C GLY A 164 -7.14 -8.16 4.60
N SER A 165 -7.50 -7.81 3.35
CA SER A 165 -7.49 -6.44 2.85
C SER A 165 -8.86 -5.76 2.95
N TRP A 166 -8.99 -4.60 2.30
CA TRP A 166 -10.26 -3.89 2.06
C TRP A 166 -11.30 -4.76 1.34
N PHE A 167 -10.86 -5.80 0.59
CA PHE A 167 -11.73 -6.70 -0.13
C PHE A 167 -12.67 -7.44 0.83
N ASP A 168 -12.16 -7.98 1.92
CA ASP A 168 -12.96 -8.71 2.90
C ASP A 168 -14.01 -7.81 3.54
N LEU A 169 -13.62 -6.58 3.86
CA LEU A 169 -14.54 -5.60 4.46
C LEU A 169 -15.69 -5.23 3.53
N LEU A 170 -15.42 -5.08 2.23
CA LEU A 170 -16.38 -4.51 1.28
C LEU A 170 -17.14 -5.56 0.48
N TYR A 171 -16.51 -6.70 0.18
CA TYR A 171 -17.01 -7.62 -0.83
C TYR A 171 -17.33 -9.04 -0.32
N MET A 172 -17.25 -9.29 0.99
CA MET A 172 -17.60 -10.60 1.58
C MET A 172 -19.03 -10.67 2.13
N GLY A 173 -19.85 -9.63 1.96
CA GLY A 173 -21.27 -9.60 2.37
C GLY A 173 -22.19 -10.47 1.54
N GLU A 174 -23.50 -10.37 1.77
CA GLU A 174 -24.57 -11.11 1.04
C GLU A 174 -24.86 -10.51 -0.34
N SER A 175 -24.44 -9.28 -0.60
CA SER A 175 -24.50 -8.60 -1.89
C SER A 175 -23.16 -7.94 -2.20
N VAL A 176 -22.90 -7.67 -3.47
CA VAL A 176 -21.71 -6.97 -3.93
C VAL A 176 -22.02 -5.48 -4.08
N PRO A 177 -21.35 -4.58 -3.34
CA PRO A 177 -21.63 -3.17 -3.43
C PRO A 177 -21.16 -2.55 -4.75
N VAL A 178 -22.05 -1.76 -5.38
CA VAL A 178 -21.72 -0.80 -6.42
C VAL A 178 -21.80 0.60 -5.80
N PHE A 179 -20.69 1.32 -5.78
CA PHE A 179 -20.59 2.63 -5.12
C PHE A 179 -21.13 3.71 -6.04
N GLU A 180 -22.20 4.39 -5.62
CA GLU A 180 -22.96 5.37 -6.42
C GLU A 180 -23.37 4.79 -7.78
N ASP A 181 -22.83 5.25 -8.88
CA ASP A 181 -23.03 4.76 -10.23
C ASP A 181 -21.98 3.71 -10.68
N GLY A 182 -20.96 3.48 -9.83
CA GLY A 182 -19.87 2.56 -10.12
C GLY A 182 -18.90 3.03 -11.20
N LEU A 183 -18.98 4.29 -11.66
CA LEU A 183 -18.17 4.78 -12.77
C LEU A 183 -16.78 5.28 -12.36
N MET A 184 -16.43 5.27 -11.08
CA MET A 184 -15.08 5.61 -10.65
C MET A 184 -14.06 4.56 -11.09
N TRP A 185 -12.86 5.02 -11.44
CA TRP A 185 -11.75 4.16 -11.77
C TRP A 185 -11.12 3.53 -10.53
N MET A 186 -10.89 2.25 -10.63
CA MET A 186 -10.06 1.47 -9.71
C MET A 186 -8.81 1.01 -10.45
N SER A 187 -7.65 1.21 -9.82
CA SER A 187 -6.38 0.61 -10.23
C SER A 187 -6.01 -0.42 -9.18
N ILE A 188 -5.84 -1.67 -9.56
CA ILE A 188 -5.73 -2.81 -8.65
C ILE A 188 -4.38 -3.48 -8.84
N VAL A 189 -3.73 -3.84 -7.75
CA VAL A 189 -2.51 -4.65 -7.73
C VAL A 189 -2.71 -5.87 -6.85
N ASP A 190 -2.27 -7.04 -7.30
CA ASP A 190 -2.22 -8.26 -6.47
C ASP A 190 -1.14 -8.15 -5.40
N VAL A 191 -1.45 -8.52 -4.17
CA VAL A 191 -0.52 -8.37 -3.04
C VAL A 191 0.75 -9.21 -3.20
N ASN A 192 0.66 -10.40 -3.81
CA ASN A 192 1.81 -11.28 -4.02
C ASN A 192 2.72 -10.74 -5.12
N ALA A 193 2.12 -10.31 -6.25
CA ALA A 193 2.86 -9.63 -7.32
C ALA A 193 3.53 -8.36 -6.81
N PHE A 194 2.82 -7.60 -5.97
CA PHE A 194 3.36 -6.39 -5.34
C PHE A 194 4.54 -6.67 -4.41
N ALA A 195 4.45 -7.70 -3.58
CA ALA A 195 5.53 -8.10 -2.69
C ALA A 195 6.78 -8.53 -3.47
N ASN A 196 6.63 -9.33 -4.53
CA ASN A 196 7.73 -9.75 -5.39
C ASN A 196 8.38 -8.54 -6.08
N TRP A 197 7.60 -7.62 -6.62
CA TRP A 197 8.10 -6.40 -7.24
C TRP A 197 8.84 -5.49 -6.24
N LEU A 198 8.41 -5.43 -4.97
CA LEU A 198 9.14 -4.70 -3.93
C LEU A 198 10.52 -5.31 -3.68
N TRP A 199 10.66 -6.64 -3.74
CA TRP A 199 11.97 -7.31 -3.63
C TRP A 199 12.87 -7.00 -4.83
N GLU A 200 12.35 -6.98 -6.05
CA GLU A 200 13.08 -6.55 -7.25
C GLU A 200 13.58 -5.10 -7.12
N LEU A 201 12.73 -4.19 -6.60
CA LEU A 201 13.13 -2.79 -6.35
C LEU A 201 14.25 -2.66 -5.32
N ILE A 202 14.27 -3.52 -4.28
CA ILE A 202 15.31 -3.51 -3.24
C ILE A 202 16.68 -3.82 -3.84
N GLU A 203 16.76 -4.72 -4.81
CA GLU A 203 18.03 -5.07 -5.47
C GLU A 203 18.62 -3.90 -6.25
N LYS A 204 17.76 -3.06 -6.85
CA LYS A 204 18.19 -1.90 -7.64
C LYS A 204 17.21 -0.73 -7.48
N PRO A 205 17.23 -0.03 -6.34
CA PRO A 205 16.30 1.08 -6.10
C PRO A 205 16.52 2.21 -7.09
N PRO A 206 15.51 2.57 -7.91
CA PRO A 206 15.71 3.57 -8.96
C PRO A 206 15.66 5.02 -8.43
N GLY A 207 15.19 5.22 -7.19
CA GLY A 207 14.84 6.55 -6.68
C GLY A 207 13.52 7.07 -7.27
N GLY A 208 13.05 8.21 -6.77
CA GLY A 208 11.85 8.86 -7.30
C GLY A 208 10.53 8.33 -6.74
N VAL A 209 9.43 8.72 -7.40
CA VAL A 209 8.08 8.21 -7.12
C VAL A 209 7.73 7.14 -8.15
N LEU A 210 7.18 6.02 -7.70
CA LEU A 210 6.79 4.91 -8.56
C LEU A 210 5.36 4.44 -8.27
N HIS A 211 4.75 3.90 -9.31
CA HIS A 211 3.56 3.07 -9.19
C HIS A 211 3.92 1.60 -9.42
N PRO A 212 3.32 0.66 -8.67
CA PRO A 212 3.54 -0.77 -8.91
C PRO A 212 2.90 -1.21 -10.22
N PRO A 213 3.40 -2.28 -10.86
CA PRO A 213 2.71 -2.92 -11.99
C PRO A 213 1.30 -3.33 -11.58
N LEU A 214 0.31 -2.92 -12.36
CA LEU A 214 -1.10 -3.17 -12.05
C LEU A 214 -1.54 -4.55 -12.51
N LEU A 215 -2.40 -5.19 -11.72
CA LEU A 215 -3.17 -6.34 -12.14
C LEU A 215 -4.28 -5.92 -13.12
N ARG A 216 -5.00 -4.84 -12.79
CA ARG A 216 -6.14 -4.36 -13.56
C ARG A 216 -6.38 -2.87 -13.36
N ARG A 217 -6.86 -2.18 -14.41
CA ARG A 217 -7.58 -0.90 -14.34
C ARG A 217 -8.99 -1.11 -14.85
N CYS A 218 -10.00 -0.76 -14.07
CA CYS A 218 -11.40 -0.93 -14.45
C CYS A 218 -12.29 0.07 -13.73
N ARG A 219 -13.52 0.20 -14.19
CA ARG A 219 -14.57 0.86 -13.42
C ARG A 219 -14.98 0.00 -12.23
N GLN A 220 -15.42 0.63 -11.15
CA GLN A 220 -15.82 -0.10 -9.94
C GLN A 220 -17.00 -1.05 -10.20
N ILE A 221 -17.92 -0.68 -11.09
CA ILE A 221 -19.04 -1.55 -11.49
C ILE A 221 -18.57 -2.80 -12.22
N GLU A 222 -17.51 -2.71 -13.06
CA GLU A 222 -16.93 -3.87 -13.76
C GLU A 222 -16.32 -4.83 -12.73
N PHE A 223 -15.57 -4.31 -11.77
CA PHE A 223 -15.01 -5.09 -10.67
C PHE A 223 -16.11 -5.76 -9.82
N ALA A 224 -17.18 -5.01 -9.49
CA ALA A 224 -18.33 -5.55 -8.74
C ALA A 224 -19.05 -6.67 -9.49
N ASN A 225 -19.25 -6.52 -10.81
CA ASN A 225 -19.87 -7.55 -11.64
C ASN A 225 -19.04 -8.84 -11.68
N ILE A 226 -17.73 -8.74 -11.82
CA ILE A 226 -16.84 -9.92 -11.77
C ILE A 226 -16.99 -10.68 -10.44
N ILE A 227 -17.03 -9.96 -9.32
CA ILE A 227 -17.23 -10.58 -8.00
C ILE A 227 -18.61 -11.21 -7.89
N SER A 228 -19.65 -10.51 -8.36
CA SER A 228 -21.03 -10.99 -8.36
C SER A 228 -21.16 -12.31 -9.13
N GLU A 229 -20.55 -12.42 -10.30
CA GLU A 229 -20.52 -13.63 -11.10
C GLU A 229 -19.79 -14.78 -10.38
N ILE A 230 -18.59 -14.52 -9.84
CA ILE A 230 -17.79 -15.53 -9.13
C ILE A 230 -18.53 -16.07 -7.90
N ARG A 231 -19.19 -15.19 -7.14
CA ARG A 231 -19.89 -15.53 -5.89
C ARG A 231 -21.34 -15.94 -6.11
N SER A 232 -21.88 -15.76 -7.31
CA SER A 232 -23.32 -15.98 -7.63
C SER A 232 -24.26 -15.24 -6.67
N ILE A 233 -23.95 -13.98 -6.34
CA ILE A 233 -24.75 -13.10 -5.47
C ILE A 233 -25.05 -11.77 -6.19
N PRO A 234 -26.17 -11.09 -5.86
CA PRO A 234 -26.57 -9.88 -6.56
C PRO A 234 -25.64 -8.70 -6.26
N VAL A 235 -25.54 -7.78 -7.21
CA VAL A 235 -24.99 -6.44 -6.96
C VAL A 235 -26.04 -5.57 -6.27
N GLU A 236 -25.58 -4.66 -5.42
CA GLU A 236 -26.44 -3.72 -4.69
C GLU A 236 -25.83 -2.32 -4.71
N ARG A 237 -26.60 -1.33 -5.13
CA ARG A 237 -26.13 0.06 -5.11
C ARG A 237 -26.03 0.60 -3.68
N TRP A 238 -24.84 1.12 -3.36
CA TRP A 238 -24.60 1.85 -2.12
C TRP A 238 -24.39 3.32 -2.43
N ASP A 239 -25.35 4.14 -2.04
CA ASP A 239 -25.23 5.59 -2.13
C ASP A 239 -24.22 6.16 -1.13
N GLU A 240 -23.83 7.41 -1.31
CA GLU A 240 -22.86 8.08 -0.45
C GLU A 240 -23.29 8.07 1.03
N LYS A 241 -24.59 8.15 1.30
CA LYS A 241 -25.13 8.13 2.66
C LYS A 241 -24.87 6.77 3.33
N ARG A 242 -25.13 5.67 2.60
CA ARG A 242 -24.84 4.31 3.08
C ARG A 242 -23.36 4.10 3.29
N LEU A 243 -22.51 4.55 2.35
CA LEU A 243 -21.06 4.49 2.48
C LEU A 243 -20.57 5.28 3.69
N LYS A 244 -21.08 6.47 3.94
CA LYS A 244 -20.73 7.25 5.14
C LYS A 244 -21.16 6.56 6.43
N ASN A 245 -22.31 5.90 6.45
CA ASN A 245 -22.77 5.16 7.63
C ASN A 245 -21.90 3.93 7.89
N PHE A 246 -21.42 3.26 6.85
CA PHE A 246 -20.62 2.04 6.97
C PHE A 246 -19.13 2.31 7.22
N LEU A 247 -18.53 3.26 6.49
CA LEU A 247 -17.08 3.53 6.50
C LEU A 247 -16.71 4.82 7.26
N GLY A 248 -17.69 5.63 7.65
CA GLY A 248 -17.48 7.01 8.09
C GLY A 248 -17.19 7.95 6.92
N LYS A 249 -17.15 9.27 7.21
CA LYS A 249 -16.97 10.31 6.18
C LYS A 249 -15.69 10.12 5.36
N GLN A 250 -14.57 9.91 6.03
CA GLN A 250 -13.26 9.77 5.38
C GLN A 250 -13.14 8.44 4.60
N GLY A 251 -13.73 7.36 5.12
CA GLY A 251 -13.79 6.09 4.42
C GLY A 251 -14.60 6.17 3.13
N ALA A 252 -15.79 6.77 3.19
CA ALA A 252 -16.62 7.00 2.01
C ALA A 252 -15.89 7.85 0.95
N ALA A 253 -15.27 8.96 1.36
CA ALA A 253 -14.48 9.78 0.44
C ALA A 253 -13.31 9.00 -0.19
N SER A 254 -12.72 8.08 0.57
CA SER A 254 -11.62 7.24 0.06
C SER A 254 -12.07 6.26 -1.01
N VAL A 255 -13.20 5.57 -0.81
CA VAL A 255 -13.69 4.55 -1.76
C VAL A 255 -14.35 5.16 -2.99
N LEU A 256 -14.84 6.41 -2.89
CA LEU A 256 -15.42 7.16 -4.01
C LEU A 256 -14.37 7.89 -4.86
N ALA A 257 -13.10 7.82 -4.50
CA ALA A 257 -12.03 8.43 -5.29
C ALA A 257 -11.82 7.69 -6.60
N SER A 258 -11.98 8.40 -7.71
CA SER A 258 -11.64 7.88 -9.04
C SER A 258 -10.16 8.07 -9.30
N LEU A 259 -9.41 6.97 -9.45
CA LEU A 259 -7.96 6.97 -9.68
C LEU A 259 -7.59 5.97 -10.78
N ARG A 260 -7.25 6.50 -11.95
CA ARG A 260 -6.73 5.76 -13.09
C ARG A 260 -5.21 5.92 -13.11
N ILE A 261 -4.50 4.99 -12.47
CA ILE A 261 -3.05 5.07 -12.26
C ILE A 261 -2.28 4.60 -13.51
N ASP A 262 -1.26 5.36 -13.91
CA ASP A 262 -0.26 4.91 -14.88
C ASP A 262 0.83 4.12 -14.15
N ASP A 263 1.14 2.92 -14.62
CA ASP A 263 2.18 2.03 -14.07
C ASP A 263 3.42 1.95 -14.95
N GLY A 264 3.54 2.84 -15.93
CA GLY A 264 4.69 2.95 -16.84
C GLY A 264 4.74 1.89 -17.94
N ARG A 265 3.76 0.99 -18.03
CA ARG A 265 3.66 0.06 -19.16
C ARG A 265 3.04 0.78 -20.36
N GLU A 266 3.75 0.75 -21.50
CA GLU A 266 3.20 1.26 -22.75
C GLU A 266 1.91 0.50 -23.07
N LYS A 267 0.79 1.25 -23.19
CA LYS A 267 -0.55 0.75 -23.53
C LYS A 267 -0.82 -0.67 -23.03
N LEU A 268 -1.55 -0.80 -21.95
CA LEU A 268 -2.32 -2.02 -21.75
C LEU A 268 -3.10 -2.24 -23.05
N SER A 269 -2.72 -3.23 -23.83
CA SER A 269 -3.54 -3.67 -24.95
C SER A 269 -4.89 -4.08 -24.35
N GLU A 270 -5.99 -3.89 -25.08
CA GLU A 270 -7.32 -4.36 -24.64
C GLU A 270 -7.31 -5.86 -24.27
N SER A 271 -6.30 -6.63 -24.79
CA SER A 271 -6.06 -8.03 -24.44
C SER A 271 -5.31 -8.25 -23.11
N GLU A 272 -4.63 -7.23 -22.55
CA GLU A 272 -3.97 -7.31 -21.24
C GLU A 272 -4.92 -6.98 -20.08
N GLU A 273 -6.10 -6.51 -20.38
CA GLU A 273 -7.22 -6.44 -19.46
C GLU A 273 -7.83 -7.86 -19.28
N ASN A 274 -6.97 -8.82 -18.94
CA ASN A 274 -7.39 -10.20 -18.82
C ASN A 274 -8.17 -10.39 -17.50
N ASP A 275 -9.49 -10.39 -17.62
CA ASP A 275 -10.40 -10.71 -16.52
C ASP A 275 -10.07 -12.06 -15.88
N ASP A 276 -9.48 -13.00 -16.61
CA ASP A 276 -9.17 -14.35 -16.11
C ASP A 276 -8.14 -14.32 -14.99
N VAL A 277 -7.11 -13.47 -15.08
CA VAL A 277 -6.11 -13.31 -14.01
C VAL A 277 -6.75 -12.68 -12.78
N LEU A 278 -7.54 -11.61 -12.95
CA LEU A 278 -8.26 -10.99 -11.85
C LEU A 278 -9.24 -11.98 -11.19
N ARG A 279 -9.99 -12.75 -11.99
CA ARG A 279 -10.89 -13.82 -11.52
C ARG A 279 -10.14 -14.87 -10.72
N SER A 280 -9.00 -15.31 -11.20
CA SER A 280 -8.14 -16.29 -10.51
C SER A 280 -7.68 -15.78 -9.14
N VAL A 281 -7.24 -14.52 -9.06
CA VAL A 281 -6.83 -13.88 -7.81
C VAL A 281 -8.00 -13.78 -6.83
N ILE A 282 -9.18 -13.30 -7.29
CA ILE A 282 -10.38 -13.23 -6.45
C ILE A 282 -10.80 -14.62 -5.94
N GLN A 283 -10.81 -15.63 -6.81
CA GLN A 283 -11.13 -17.00 -6.40
C GLN A 283 -10.15 -17.57 -5.38
N SER A 284 -8.87 -17.23 -5.49
CA SER A 284 -7.86 -17.61 -4.50
C SER A 284 -8.14 -16.99 -3.14
N ILE A 285 -8.51 -15.70 -3.11
CA ILE A 285 -8.89 -14.99 -1.87
C ILE A 285 -10.11 -15.62 -1.21
N LEU A 286 -11.12 -15.98 -2.01
CA LEU A 286 -12.37 -16.58 -1.50
C LEU A 286 -12.20 -17.99 -0.93
N ARG A 287 -11.06 -18.66 -1.21
CA ARG A 287 -10.72 -20.01 -0.70
C ARG A 287 -9.79 -19.95 0.54
N SER A 288 -9.18 -18.81 0.82
CA SER A 288 -8.23 -18.63 1.92
C SER A 288 -8.94 -18.31 3.24
#